data_5fe1337e01411d251e7d296face2c1a1
#
_entry.id   5fe1337e01411d251e7d296face2c1a1
#
_cell.length_a   1.000
_cell.length_b   1.000
_cell.length_c   1.000
_cell.angle_alpha   90.00
_cell.angle_beta   90.00
_cell.angle_gamma   90.00
#
_symmetry.space_group_name_H-M   'P 1'
#
loop_
_entity.id
_entity.type
_entity.pdbx_description
1 polymer ?
#
loop_
_entity_poly.entity_id
_entity_poly.type
_entity_poly.pdbx_seq_one_letter_code
_entity_poly.pdbx_strand_id
1 'polypeptide(L)'
;MEIIVDAFLDALIDGVKMLPFLYLAYLLIEWLERNHGERIEKALAGGGHWGFVPGALLGCVPQCGFSAVAANFYASRVITPGTLLAVFLATSDEAIPLLAAEPTLWNKLGLLLVLKIVFGIAAGLVLDVPLRRILPKGLYGGYEGHADEVDCHEEHEEHSSIFLAALRHTLEIFVFILVFSFIIGLIFGLVGADSAAAFLGSLGIFQPMMAALIGLVPNCGASVLLAQLYMGGAITFGSFFAGLCYGAGIGLAVLWRVNPSWKQNLFMTGLLWFCGTCCGILLQWVV
;
A
#
# COMPACT_ATOMS: atom_id res chain seq x y z
N MET A 1 1.70 -3.97 -30.85
CA MET A 1 0.28 -4.27 -30.61
C MET A 1 0.14 -5.28 -29.47
N GLU A 2 1.01 -6.31 -29.39
CA GLU A 2 1.05 -7.29 -28.30
C GLU A 2 1.23 -6.63 -26.92
N ILE A 3 2.22 -5.77 -26.72
CA ILE A 3 2.48 -5.09 -25.43
C ILE A 3 1.25 -4.33 -24.90
N ILE A 4 0.47 -3.70 -25.77
CA ILE A 4 -0.74 -2.96 -25.38
C ILE A 4 -1.84 -3.92 -24.92
N VAL A 5 -2.00 -5.02 -25.64
CA VAL A 5 -3.01 -6.05 -25.32
C VAL A 5 -2.64 -6.74 -24.01
N ASP A 6 -1.38 -7.12 -23.84
CA ASP A 6 -0.88 -7.76 -22.63
C ASP A 6 -1.04 -6.85 -21.41
N ALA A 7 -0.58 -5.58 -21.50
CA ALA A 7 -0.75 -4.60 -20.42
C ALA A 7 -2.23 -4.35 -20.05
N PHE A 8 -3.14 -4.38 -21.04
CA PHE A 8 -4.56 -4.24 -20.79
C PHE A 8 -5.16 -5.47 -20.12
N LEU A 9 -4.80 -6.66 -20.59
CA LEU A 9 -5.27 -7.91 -20.01
C LEU A 9 -4.77 -8.09 -18.57
N ASP A 10 -3.51 -7.79 -18.31
CA ASP A 10 -2.94 -7.85 -16.96
C ASP A 10 -3.67 -6.88 -16.02
N ALA A 11 -3.84 -5.62 -16.43
CA ALA A 11 -4.57 -4.62 -15.64
C ALA A 11 -6.03 -5.05 -15.37
N LEU A 12 -6.69 -5.66 -16.35
CA LEU A 12 -8.07 -6.15 -16.22
C LEU A 12 -8.16 -7.35 -15.28
N ILE A 13 -7.27 -8.33 -15.43
CA ILE A 13 -7.24 -9.53 -14.58
C ILE A 13 -6.98 -9.15 -13.13
N ASP A 14 -5.99 -8.28 -12.88
CA ASP A 14 -5.65 -7.82 -11.54
C ASP A 14 -6.79 -6.99 -10.94
N GLY A 15 -7.36 -6.09 -11.71
CA GLY A 15 -8.52 -5.32 -11.28
C GLY A 15 -9.73 -6.19 -10.91
N VAL A 16 -10.06 -7.19 -11.71
CA VAL A 16 -11.18 -8.13 -11.44
C VAL A 16 -10.93 -8.97 -10.19
N LYS A 17 -9.69 -9.44 -9.97
CA LYS A 17 -9.33 -10.16 -8.73
C LYS A 17 -9.52 -9.30 -7.48
N MET A 18 -9.33 -7.99 -7.58
CA MET A 18 -9.49 -7.06 -6.47
C MET A 18 -10.95 -6.67 -6.19
N LEU A 19 -11.83 -6.73 -7.19
CA LEU A 19 -13.22 -6.29 -7.07
C LEU A 19 -13.96 -6.86 -5.85
N PRO A 20 -13.95 -8.19 -5.56
CA PRO A 20 -14.69 -8.73 -4.43
C PRO A 20 -14.18 -8.19 -3.08
N PHE A 21 -12.89 -7.96 -2.95
CA PHE A 21 -12.31 -7.41 -1.71
C PHE A 21 -12.59 -5.93 -1.56
N LEU A 22 -12.48 -5.18 -2.64
CA LEU A 22 -12.79 -3.76 -2.67
C LEU A 22 -14.27 -3.53 -2.32
N TYR A 23 -15.17 -4.34 -2.92
CA TYR A 23 -16.59 -4.28 -2.61
C TYR A 23 -16.91 -4.63 -1.16
N LEU A 24 -16.30 -5.70 -0.64
CA LEU A 24 -16.47 -6.10 0.77
C LEU A 24 -15.95 -5.02 1.72
N ALA A 25 -14.86 -4.36 1.36
CA ALA A 25 -14.30 -3.26 2.12
C ALA A 25 -15.23 -2.04 2.16
N TYR A 26 -15.75 -1.59 1.01
CA TYR A 26 -16.71 -0.50 0.96
C TYR A 26 -18.04 -0.86 1.64
N LEU A 27 -18.48 -2.09 1.52
CA LEU A 27 -19.66 -2.58 2.23
C LEU A 27 -19.45 -2.54 3.75
N LEU A 28 -18.26 -2.90 4.21
CA LEU A 28 -17.89 -2.80 5.63
C LEU A 28 -17.86 -1.34 6.10
N ILE A 29 -17.25 -0.44 5.32
CA ILE A 29 -17.20 1.00 5.64
C ILE A 29 -18.60 1.57 5.74
N GLU A 30 -19.43 1.37 4.73
CA GLU A 30 -20.82 1.86 4.68
C GLU A 30 -21.67 1.29 5.82
N TRP A 31 -21.47 0.00 6.15
CA TRP A 31 -22.14 -0.63 7.29
C TRP A 31 -21.69 -0.05 8.64
N LEU A 32 -20.39 0.21 8.77
CA LEU A 32 -19.80 0.82 9.96
C LEU A 32 -20.31 2.25 10.17
N GLU A 33 -20.33 3.06 9.14
CA GLU A 33 -20.82 4.45 9.19
C GLU A 33 -22.31 4.50 9.59
N ARG A 34 -23.16 3.68 8.98
CA ARG A 34 -24.61 3.68 9.26
C ARG A 34 -25.00 3.09 10.62
N ASN A 35 -24.31 2.05 11.09
CA ASN A 35 -24.77 1.33 12.27
C ASN A 35 -24.03 1.69 13.56
N HIS A 36 -22.78 2.16 13.49
CA HIS A 36 -21.90 2.28 14.65
C HIS A 36 -21.06 3.55 14.67
N GLY A 37 -21.34 4.57 13.88
CA GLY A 37 -20.57 5.80 13.78
C GLY A 37 -20.09 6.32 15.14
N GLU A 38 -20.99 6.62 16.06
CA GLU A 38 -20.64 7.13 17.40
C GLU A 38 -19.87 6.14 18.29
N ARG A 39 -20.12 4.83 18.17
CA ARG A 39 -19.42 3.82 19.00
C ARG A 39 -18.02 3.55 18.49
N ILE A 40 -17.84 3.59 17.18
CA ILE A 40 -16.56 3.44 16.54
C ILE A 40 -15.71 4.67 16.82
N GLU A 41 -16.29 5.85 16.72
CA GLU A 41 -15.66 7.12 17.10
C GLU A 41 -15.11 7.04 18.53
N LYS A 42 -15.92 6.57 19.51
CA LYS A 42 -15.49 6.40 20.90
C LYS A 42 -14.45 5.28 21.11
N ALA A 43 -14.58 4.16 20.42
CA ALA A 43 -13.65 3.04 20.53
C ALA A 43 -12.30 3.35 19.89
N LEU A 44 -12.30 4.09 18.78
CA LEU A 44 -11.09 4.50 18.06
C LEU A 44 -10.42 5.68 18.79
N ALA A 45 -11.19 6.59 19.39
CA ALA A 45 -10.67 7.63 20.26
C ALA A 45 -9.91 7.06 21.48
N GLY A 46 -10.35 5.90 22.01
CA GLY A 46 -9.72 5.24 23.17
C GLY A 46 -8.64 4.20 22.84
N GLY A 47 -8.66 3.57 21.66
CA GLY A 47 -7.79 2.43 21.30
C GLY A 47 -6.78 2.69 20.18
N GLY A 48 -6.82 3.85 19.55
CA GLY A 48 -6.14 4.14 18.28
C GLY A 48 -4.61 4.08 18.25
N HIS A 49 -3.93 3.98 19.41
CA HIS A 49 -2.46 4.03 19.45
C HIS A 49 -1.78 2.68 19.16
N TRP A 50 -2.49 1.56 19.15
CA TRP A 50 -1.94 0.22 18.94
C TRP A 50 -2.39 -0.42 17.61
N GLY A 51 -3.10 0.32 16.78
CA GLY A 51 -3.60 -0.14 15.48
C GLY A 51 -2.51 -0.60 14.51
N PHE A 52 -1.27 -0.12 14.68
CA PHE A 52 -0.13 -0.51 13.86
C PHE A 52 0.24 -2.00 14.00
N VAL A 53 -0.04 -2.65 15.13
CA VAL A 53 0.25 -4.10 15.30
C VAL A 53 -0.69 -4.94 14.45
N PRO A 54 -2.02 -4.89 14.62
CA PRO A 54 -2.93 -5.61 13.72
C PRO A 54 -2.81 -5.12 12.27
N GLY A 55 -2.51 -3.84 12.04
CA GLY A 55 -2.26 -3.30 10.70
C GLY A 55 -1.11 -3.98 9.98
N ALA A 56 0.04 -4.15 10.63
CA ALA A 56 1.19 -4.85 10.06
C ALA A 56 0.90 -6.34 9.78
N LEU A 57 0.14 -6.99 10.65
CA LEU A 57 -0.26 -8.39 10.44
C LEU A 57 -1.21 -8.55 9.25
N LEU A 58 -2.21 -7.67 9.13
CA LEU A 58 -3.14 -7.66 8.02
C LEU A 58 -2.46 -7.28 6.70
N GLY A 59 -1.49 -6.34 6.74
CA GLY A 59 -0.71 -5.96 5.57
C GLY A 59 0.08 -7.11 4.95
N CYS A 60 0.49 -8.12 5.74
CA CYS A 60 1.20 -9.31 5.23
C CYS A 60 0.32 -10.26 4.41
N VAL A 61 -0.99 -10.09 4.42
CA VAL A 61 -1.86 -10.87 3.55
C VAL A 61 -1.60 -10.41 2.10
N PRO A 62 -1.22 -11.33 1.18
CA PRO A 62 -0.85 -10.96 -0.19
C PRO A 62 -2.06 -10.53 -0.99
N GLN A 63 -2.51 -9.30 -0.77
CA GLN A 63 -3.68 -8.74 -1.41
C GLN A 63 -3.69 -7.21 -1.36
N CYS A 64 -3.67 -6.59 -2.54
CA CYS A 64 -3.70 -5.13 -2.70
C CYS A 64 -4.95 -4.47 -2.11
N GLY A 65 -6.05 -5.22 -1.95
CA GLY A 65 -7.30 -4.73 -1.36
C GLY A 65 -7.11 -4.21 0.07
N PHE A 66 -6.27 -4.84 0.90
CA PHE A 66 -6.03 -4.38 2.27
C PHE A 66 -5.34 -3.02 2.35
N SER A 67 -4.41 -2.74 1.46
CA SER A 67 -3.76 -1.43 1.40
C SER A 67 -4.72 -0.33 0.93
N ALA A 68 -5.61 -0.64 -0.03
CA ALA A 68 -6.65 0.27 -0.49
C ALA A 68 -7.67 0.58 0.62
N VAL A 69 -8.11 -0.45 1.37
CA VAL A 69 -8.99 -0.29 2.54
C VAL A 69 -8.35 0.56 3.62
N ALA A 70 -7.07 0.31 3.93
CA ALA A 70 -6.34 1.11 4.91
C ALA A 70 -6.23 2.58 4.48
N ALA A 71 -6.04 2.86 3.18
CA ALA A 71 -6.03 4.21 2.64
C ALA A 71 -7.38 4.92 2.85
N ASN A 72 -8.49 4.22 2.60
CA ASN A 72 -9.84 4.75 2.86
C ASN A 72 -10.07 5.00 4.35
N PHE A 73 -9.75 4.04 5.22
CA PHE A 73 -9.87 4.23 6.67
C PHE A 73 -9.01 5.39 7.20
N TYR A 74 -7.86 5.63 6.59
CA TYR A 74 -7.06 6.79 6.95
C TYR A 74 -7.69 8.10 6.48
N ALA A 75 -8.22 8.14 5.27
CA ALA A 75 -8.94 9.31 4.73
C ALA A 75 -10.18 9.64 5.58
N SER A 76 -10.95 8.62 5.99
CA SER A 76 -12.10 8.73 6.89
C SER A 76 -11.72 8.90 8.37
N ARG A 77 -10.45 9.13 8.69
CA ARG A 77 -9.96 9.33 10.06
C ARG A 77 -10.19 8.16 11.02
N VAL A 78 -10.44 6.97 10.51
CA VAL A 78 -10.69 5.73 11.29
C VAL A 78 -9.40 5.15 11.86
N ILE A 79 -8.29 5.26 11.12
CA ILE A 79 -6.98 4.77 11.57
C ILE A 79 -5.93 5.88 11.63
N THR A 80 -4.91 5.65 12.44
CA THR A 80 -3.78 6.57 12.59
C THR A 80 -2.83 6.49 11.39
N PRO A 81 -2.03 7.55 11.13
CA PRO A 81 -0.99 7.49 10.11
C PRO A 81 0.06 6.41 10.38
N GLY A 82 0.37 6.10 11.66
CA GLY A 82 1.25 4.99 12.00
C GLY A 82 0.67 3.62 11.65
N THR A 83 -0.64 3.45 11.81
CA THR A 83 -1.34 2.23 11.36
C THR A 83 -1.30 2.10 9.85
N LEU A 84 -1.58 3.18 9.11
CA LEU A 84 -1.47 3.19 7.64
C LEU A 84 -0.05 2.85 7.17
N LEU A 85 0.96 3.47 7.78
CA LEU A 85 2.36 3.20 7.48
C LEU A 85 2.72 1.73 7.73
N ALA A 86 2.25 1.16 8.84
CA ALA A 86 2.50 -0.25 9.18
C ALA A 86 1.87 -1.20 8.16
N VAL A 87 0.62 -0.94 7.74
CA VAL A 87 -0.04 -1.71 6.67
C VAL A 87 0.77 -1.64 5.38
N PHE A 88 1.12 -0.43 4.93
CA PHE A 88 1.81 -0.21 3.67
C PHE A 88 3.20 -0.87 3.65
N LEU A 89 3.99 -0.75 4.73
CA LEU A 89 5.31 -1.38 4.82
C LEU A 89 5.22 -2.91 4.86
N ALA A 90 4.16 -3.46 5.45
CA ALA A 90 3.95 -4.90 5.55
C ALA A 90 3.38 -5.50 4.25
N THR A 91 2.72 -4.72 3.40
CA THR A 91 2.09 -5.20 2.16
C THR A 91 3.14 -5.79 1.20
N SER A 92 2.85 -6.98 0.64
CA SER A 92 3.72 -7.70 -0.29
C SER A 92 2.89 -8.49 -1.27
N ASP A 93 2.27 -7.82 -2.19
CA ASP A 93 1.29 -8.35 -3.12
C ASP A 93 1.73 -9.65 -3.87
N GLU A 94 2.02 -9.54 -5.15
CA GLU A 94 2.34 -10.68 -6.03
C GLU A 94 3.75 -11.28 -5.79
N ALA A 95 4.62 -10.61 -5.04
CA ALA A 95 5.95 -11.13 -4.73
C ALA A 95 5.90 -12.37 -3.82
N ILE A 96 4.92 -12.47 -2.91
CA ILE A 96 4.78 -13.62 -2.00
C ILE A 96 4.45 -14.91 -2.77
N PRO A 97 3.40 -14.97 -3.60
CA PRO A 97 3.10 -16.15 -4.40
C PRO A 97 4.27 -16.54 -5.33
N LEU A 98 4.97 -15.56 -5.90
CA LEU A 98 6.09 -15.81 -6.81
C LEU A 98 7.27 -16.47 -6.08
N LEU A 99 7.66 -15.97 -4.91
CA LEU A 99 8.70 -16.60 -4.10
C LEU A 99 8.26 -17.94 -3.51
N ALA A 100 6.97 -18.10 -3.21
CA ALA A 100 6.42 -19.35 -2.67
C ALA A 100 6.44 -20.48 -3.70
N ALA A 101 6.39 -20.16 -4.99
CA ALA A 101 6.50 -21.13 -6.08
C ALA A 101 7.90 -21.76 -6.16
N GLU A 102 8.94 -21.11 -5.58
CA GLU A 102 10.32 -21.59 -5.58
C GLU A 102 10.72 -22.13 -4.18
N PRO A 103 10.77 -23.45 -3.98
CA PRO A 103 11.09 -24.05 -2.67
C PRO A 103 12.45 -23.65 -2.09
N THR A 104 13.41 -23.32 -2.96
CA THR A 104 14.76 -22.86 -2.57
C THR A 104 14.74 -21.51 -1.86
N LEU A 105 13.69 -20.71 -2.07
CA LEU A 105 13.56 -19.36 -1.52
C LEU A 105 12.64 -19.28 -0.30
N TRP A 106 12.09 -20.38 0.21
CA TRP A 106 11.17 -20.37 1.34
C TRP A 106 11.77 -19.75 2.62
N ASN A 107 13.05 -19.99 2.86
CA ASN A 107 13.75 -19.36 3.99
C ASN A 107 13.83 -17.84 3.83
N LYS A 108 14.08 -17.36 2.61
CA LYS A 108 14.11 -15.92 2.30
C LYS A 108 12.72 -15.32 2.33
N LEU A 109 11.69 -16.03 1.90
CA LEU A 109 10.29 -15.63 2.03
C LEU A 109 9.88 -15.48 3.49
N GLY A 110 10.19 -16.47 4.34
CA GLY A 110 9.92 -16.38 5.77
C GLY A 110 10.62 -15.20 6.44
N LEU A 111 11.89 -14.99 6.11
CA LEU A 111 12.67 -13.84 6.59
C LEU A 111 12.05 -12.53 6.13
N LEU A 112 11.65 -12.43 4.86
CA LEU A 112 10.98 -11.25 4.28
C LEU A 112 9.73 -10.89 5.07
N LEU A 113 8.83 -11.84 5.31
CA LEU A 113 7.58 -11.62 6.03
C LEU A 113 7.81 -11.17 7.47
N VAL A 114 8.71 -11.84 8.20
CA VAL A 114 9.04 -11.46 9.58
C VAL A 114 9.63 -10.05 9.63
N LEU A 115 10.56 -9.72 8.73
CA LEU A 115 11.16 -8.39 8.69
C LEU A 115 10.11 -7.32 8.37
N LYS A 116 9.20 -7.56 7.43
CA LYS A 116 8.14 -6.63 7.08
C LYS A 116 7.21 -6.34 8.26
N ILE A 117 6.80 -7.36 8.99
CA ILE A 117 5.99 -7.20 10.22
C ILE A 117 6.77 -6.36 11.24
N VAL A 118 8.01 -6.73 11.53
CA VAL A 118 8.84 -6.05 12.53
C VAL A 118 9.07 -4.58 12.16
N PHE A 119 9.47 -4.31 10.92
CA PHE A 119 9.69 -2.94 10.46
C PHE A 119 8.39 -2.14 10.36
N GLY A 120 7.29 -2.77 9.93
CA GLY A 120 5.97 -2.14 9.91
C GLY A 120 5.52 -1.70 11.31
N ILE A 121 5.63 -2.61 12.29
CA ILE A 121 5.31 -2.30 13.69
C ILE A 121 6.24 -1.21 14.25
N ALA A 122 7.55 -1.33 14.01
CA ALA A 122 8.51 -0.34 14.50
C ALA A 122 8.26 1.06 13.92
N ALA A 123 8.02 1.16 12.61
CA ALA A 123 7.74 2.43 11.94
C ALA A 123 6.40 3.02 12.41
N GLY A 124 5.35 2.20 12.53
CA GLY A 124 4.06 2.62 13.06
C GLY A 124 4.16 3.13 14.50
N LEU A 125 4.87 2.41 15.37
CA LEU A 125 5.13 2.83 16.74
C LEU A 125 5.88 4.17 16.79
N VAL A 126 6.93 4.32 15.99
CA VAL A 126 7.73 5.56 15.94
C VAL A 126 6.88 6.74 15.46
N LEU A 127 6.00 6.52 14.50
CA LEU A 127 5.15 7.59 14.00
C LEU A 127 4.05 7.97 15.00
N ASP A 128 3.38 6.99 15.61
CA ASP A 128 2.22 7.25 16.47
C ASP A 128 2.59 7.66 17.90
N VAL A 129 3.79 7.34 18.39
CA VAL A 129 4.17 7.64 19.78
C VAL A 129 5.11 8.84 19.88
N PRO A 130 6.40 8.80 19.45
CA PRO A 130 7.28 9.96 19.59
C PRO A 130 7.01 11.04 18.54
N LEU A 131 6.84 10.69 17.24
CA LEU A 131 6.69 11.69 16.19
C LEU A 131 5.39 12.47 16.27
N ARG A 132 4.31 11.88 16.78
CA ARG A 132 3.04 12.56 17.01
C ARG A 132 3.20 13.84 17.85
N ARG A 133 4.15 13.85 18.80
CA ARG A 133 4.40 15.02 19.68
C ARG A 133 5.18 16.13 18.99
N ILE A 134 5.94 15.79 17.96
CA ILE A 134 6.89 16.69 17.27
C ILE A 134 6.28 17.22 15.98
N LEU A 135 5.51 16.40 15.28
CA LEU A 135 4.94 16.74 13.98
C LEU A 135 3.78 17.73 14.12
N PRO A 136 3.70 18.74 13.22
CA PRO A 136 2.56 19.64 13.17
C PRO A 136 1.27 18.86 12.85
N LYS A 137 0.19 19.20 13.54
CA LYS A 137 -1.12 18.54 13.39
C LYS A 137 -1.58 18.44 11.94
N GLY A 138 -1.30 19.42 11.10
CA GLY A 138 -1.66 19.43 9.69
C GLY A 138 -0.96 18.35 8.84
N LEU A 139 0.22 17.84 9.27
CA LEU A 139 0.93 16.75 8.59
C LEU A 139 0.54 15.39 9.15
N TYR A 140 0.33 15.32 10.45
CA TYR A 140 -0.05 14.08 11.12
C TYR A 140 -1.46 13.60 10.72
N GLY A 141 -2.33 14.52 10.29
CA GLY A 141 -3.73 14.23 10.01
C GLY A 141 -4.49 14.08 11.33
N GLY A 142 -5.29 15.05 11.68
CA GLY A 142 -5.99 15.02 12.96
C GLY A 142 -6.90 13.82 13.08
N TYR A 143 -6.55 12.89 13.95
CA TYR A 143 -7.50 12.04 14.63
C TYR A 143 -8.15 12.95 15.71
N GLU A 144 -9.02 13.84 15.30
CA GLU A 144 -9.69 14.81 16.18
C GLU A 144 -11.15 14.44 16.47
N GLY A 145 -11.56 13.19 16.18
CA GLY A 145 -12.87 12.72 16.62
C GLY A 145 -14.07 13.41 15.97
N HIS A 146 -13.86 14.19 14.94
CA HIS A 146 -14.92 14.81 14.16
C HIS A 146 -14.86 14.30 12.73
N ALA A 147 -15.71 13.31 12.43
CA ALA A 147 -15.96 12.85 11.07
C ALA A 147 -16.65 13.93 10.21
N ASP A 148 -16.93 15.09 10.79
CA ASP A 148 -17.75 16.14 10.18
C ASP A 148 -17.04 16.97 9.10
N GLU A 149 -15.73 16.79 8.86
CA GLU A 149 -14.98 17.53 7.84
C GLU A 149 -14.47 16.66 6.67
N VAL A 150 -14.83 15.41 6.60
CA VAL A 150 -14.68 14.66 5.36
C VAL A 150 -15.90 14.99 4.48
N ASP A 151 -15.82 16.11 3.77
CA ASP A 151 -16.67 16.38 2.64
C ASP A 151 -16.47 15.28 1.59
N CYS A 152 -17.05 14.13 1.84
CA CYS A 152 -17.55 13.30 0.77
C CYS A 152 -18.69 14.13 0.18
N HIS A 153 -18.38 15.03 -0.78
CA HIS A 153 -19.35 15.67 -1.61
C HIS A 153 -20.08 14.61 -2.46
N GLU A 154 -20.88 13.82 -1.79
CA GLU A 154 -21.99 13.12 -2.42
C GLU A 154 -23.18 13.37 -1.53
N GLU A 155 -24.13 14.12 -2.07
CA GLU A 155 -25.46 14.32 -1.55
C GLU A 155 -25.94 12.97 -0.98
N HIS A 156 -26.16 12.91 0.33
CA HIS A 156 -26.82 11.79 0.99
C HIS A 156 -28.15 11.55 0.28
N GLU A 157 -28.16 10.66 -0.69
CA GLU A 157 -29.38 9.99 -1.07
C GLU A 157 -29.74 9.09 0.09
N GLU A 158 -30.50 9.62 1.05
CA GLU A 158 -30.99 8.96 2.27
C GLU A 158 -31.76 7.65 1.99
N HIS A 159 -31.94 7.27 0.75
CA HIS A 159 -32.72 6.12 0.32
C HIS A 159 -31.94 5.05 -0.46
N SER A 160 -30.63 5.21 -0.71
CA SER A 160 -29.87 4.17 -1.40
C SER A 160 -29.54 3.00 -0.45
N SER A 161 -29.72 1.79 -0.95
CA SER A 161 -29.31 0.57 -0.24
C SER A 161 -27.79 0.59 -0.01
N ILE A 162 -27.34 0.17 1.21
CA ILE A 162 -25.91 0.01 1.56
C ILE A 162 -25.14 -0.72 0.45
N PHE A 163 -25.76 -1.75 -0.13
CA PHE A 163 -25.17 -2.52 -1.22
C PHE A 163 -24.94 -1.70 -2.49
N LEU A 164 -25.85 -0.79 -2.82
CA LEU A 164 -25.74 0.03 -4.03
C LEU A 164 -24.70 1.13 -3.88
N ALA A 165 -24.63 1.78 -2.72
CA ALA A 165 -23.61 2.76 -2.37
C ALA A 165 -22.21 2.13 -2.44
N ALA A 166 -22.00 1.01 -1.76
CA ALA A 166 -20.74 0.25 -1.80
C ALA A 166 -20.37 -0.18 -3.22
N LEU A 167 -21.35 -0.60 -4.05
CA LEU A 167 -21.08 -0.98 -5.44
C LEU A 167 -20.64 0.21 -6.30
N ARG A 168 -21.26 1.38 -6.13
CA ARG A 168 -20.90 2.59 -6.86
C ARG A 168 -19.47 3.02 -6.54
N HIS A 169 -19.12 3.12 -5.25
CA HIS A 169 -17.75 3.45 -4.83
C HIS A 169 -16.73 2.43 -5.33
N THR A 170 -17.07 1.13 -5.27
CA THR A 170 -16.21 0.07 -5.79
C THR A 170 -15.94 0.25 -7.29
N LEU A 171 -16.98 0.53 -8.09
CA LEU A 171 -16.83 0.71 -9.54
C LEU A 171 -16.01 1.95 -9.90
N GLU A 172 -16.19 3.06 -9.19
CA GLU A 172 -15.41 4.29 -9.42
C GLU A 172 -13.92 4.07 -9.16
N ILE A 173 -13.59 3.44 -8.03
CA ILE A 173 -12.19 3.12 -7.71
C ILE A 173 -11.64 2.05 -8.65
N PHE A 174 -12.43 1.06 -9.03
CA PHE A 174 -12.02 0.03 -10.01
C PHE A 174 -11.61 0.64 -11.34
N VAL A 175 -12.41 1.55 -11.91
CA VAL A 175 -12.08 2.22 -13.17
C VAL A 175 -10.78 3.02 -13.04
N PHE A 176 -10.61 3.74 -11.92
CA PHE A 176 -9.38 4.47 -11.65
C PHE A 176 -8.15 3.53 -11.60
N ILE A 177 -8.26 2.42 -10.86
CA ILE A 177 -7.22 1.41 -10.73
C ILE A 177 -6.88 0.83 -12.11
N LEU A 178 -7.89 0.46 -12.90
CA LEU A 178 -7.71 -0.15 -14.23
C LEU A 178 -6.96 0.78 -15.17
N VAL A 179 -7.37 2.04 -15.27
CA VAL A 179 -6.71 3.04 -16.13
C VAL A 179 -5.28 3.26 -15.68
N PHE A 180 -5.06 3.40 -14.38
CA PHE A 180 -3.74 3.68 -13.82
C PHE A 180 -2.79 2.48 -14.01
N SER A 181 -3.24 1.26 -13.70
CA SER A 181 -2.47 0.02 -13.91
C SER A 181 -2.14 -0.21 -15.38
N PHE A 182 -3.06 0.08 -16.29
CA PHE A 182 -2.82 -0.03 -17.73
C PHE A 182 -1.70 0.91 -18.19
N ILE A 183 -1.74 2.20 -17.78
CA ILE A 183 -0.72 3.18 -18.15
C ILE A 183 0.66 2.74 -17.65
N ILE A 184 0.73 2.30 -16.40
CA ILE A 184 1.97 1.87 -15.78
C ILE A 184 2.48 0.56 -16.41
N GLY A 185 1.61 -0.43 -16.63
CA GLY A 185 1.94 -1.67 -17.33
C GLY A 185 2.51 -1.42 -18.73
N LEU A 186 1.96 -0.43 -19.46
CA LEU A 186 2.48 -0.02 -20.75
C LEU A 186 3.90 0.56 -20.63
N ILE A 187 4.16 1.42 -19.64
CA ILE A 187 5.49 2.00 -19.41
C ILE A 187 6.51 0.89 -19.11
N PHE A 188 6.19 -0.07 -18.22
CA PHE A 188 7.07 -1.19 -17.92
C PHE A 188 7.30 -2.11 -19.10
N GLY A 189 6.28 -2.39 -19.91
CA GLY A 189 6.42 -3.16 -21.14
C GLY A 189 7.35 -2.51 -22.16
N LEU A 190 7.42 -1.18 -22.20
CA LEU A 190 8.30 -0.43 -23.08
C LEU A 190 9.76 -0.37 -22.57
N VAL A 191 9.96 -0.24 -21.26
CA VAL A 191 11.30 -0.15 -20.65
C VAL A 191 12.04 -1.49 -20.69
N GLY A 192 11.32 -2.59 -20.47
CA GLY A 192 11.87 -3.95 -20.44
C GLY A 192 12.64 -4.29 -19.14
N ALA A 193 12.55 -5.55 -18.73
CA ALA A 193 13.17 -6.05 -17.50
C ALA A 193 14.70 -6.01 -17.57
N ASP A 194 15.30 -6.28 -18.73
CA ASP A 194 16.76 -6.31 -18.92
C ASP A 194 17.39 -4.93 -18.73
N SER A 195 16.73 -3.88 -19.20
CA SER A 195 17.19 -2.50 -19.02
C SER A 195 17.13 -2.09 -17.54
N ALA A 196 16.07 -2.48 -16.83
CA ALA A 196 15.93 -2.26 -15.40
C ALA A 196 16.98 -3.03 -14.60
N ALA A 197 17.28 -4.28 -14.97
CA ALA A 197 18.32 -5.11 -14.37
C ALA A 197 19.71 -4.47 -14.50
N ALA A 198 20.08 -4.07 -15.71
CA ALA A 198 21.36 -3.44 -15.99
C ALA A 198 21.54 -2.11 -15.24
N PHE A 199 20.47 -1.30 -15.19
CA PHE A 199 20.47 -0.03 -14.47
C PHE A 199 20.63 -0.25 -12.97
N LEU A 200 19.80 -1.08 -12.35
CA LEU A 200 19.88 -1.37 -10.91
C LEU A 200 21.20 -2.02 -10.52
N GLY A 201 21.72 -2.95 -11.36
CA GLY A 201 23.00 -3.62 -11.11
C GLY A 201 24.19 -2.66 -11.05
N SER A 202 24.12 -1.53 -11.77
CA SER A 202 25.20 -0.53 -11.80
C SER A 202 25.27 0.37 -10.56
N LEU A 203 24.22 0.40 -9.72
CA LEU A 203 24.07 1.38 -8.64
C LEU A 203 24.75 1.02 -7.31
N GLY A 204 25.21 -0.24 -7.13
CA GLY A 204 25.88 -0.67 -5.91
C GLY A 204 25.08 -0.35 -4.63
N ILE A 205 25.65 0.48 -3.75
CA ILE A 205 25.03 0.84 -2.46
C ILE A 205 23.73 1.65 -2.58
N PHE A 206 23.53 2.32 -3.71
CA PHE A 206 22.30 3.08 -4.00
C PHE A 206 21.17 2.22 -4.59
N GLN A 207 21.42 0.94 -4.83
CA GLN A 207 20.45 0.01 -5.41
C GLN A 207 19.14 -0.05 -4.60
N PRO A 208 19.12 -0.12 -3.22
CA PRO A 208 17.88 -0.12 -2.45
C PRO A 208 17.06 1.15 -2.63
N MET A 209 17.72 2.31 -2.78
CA MET A 209 17.03 3.59 -2.96
C MET A 209 16.26 3.63 -4.28
N MET A 210 16.87 3.12 -5.35
CA MET A 210 16.22 3.08 -6.67
C MET A 210 15.18 1.96 -6.74
N ALA A 211 15.43 0.81 -6.13
CA ALA A 211 14.44 -0.24 -6.02
C ALA A 211 13.17 0.24 -5.26
N ALA A 212 13.36 1.04 -4.20
CA ALA A 212 12.27 1.69 -3.49
C ALA A 212 11.48 2.67 -4.37
N LEU A 213 12.13 3.39 -5.27
CA LEU A 213 11.44 4.26 -6.25
C LEU A 213 10.61 3.45 -7.26
N ILE A 214 11.13 2.31 -7.72
CA ILE A 214 10.37 1.40 -8.60
C ILE A 214 9.15 0.85 -7.85
N GLY A 215 9.32 0.44 -6.59
CA GLY A 215 8.23 -0.03 -5.74
C GLY A 215 7.16 1.04 -5.46
N LEU A 216 7.48 2.35 -5.62
CA LEU A 216 6.54 3.46 -5.48
C LEU A 216 5.48 3.48 -6.59
N VAL A 217 5.78 2.82 -7.69
CA VAL A 217 4.83 2.71 -8.79
C VAL A 217 3.65 1.87 -8.35
N PRO A 218 2.44 2.42 -8.28
CA PRO A 218 1.28 1.74 -7.74
C PRO A 218 0.70 0.73 -8.74
N ASN A 219 1.47 -0.31 -9.02
CA ASN A 219 1.10 -1.44 -9.86
C ASN A 219 1.74 -2.72 -9.33
N CYS A 220 1.01 -3.84 -9.37
CA CYS A 220 1.51 -5.17 -9.01
C CYS A 220 2.70 -5.60 -9.88
N GLY A 221 2.79 -5.13 -11.12
CA GLY A 221 3.93 -5.38 -12.02
C GLY A 221 5.27 -4.91 -11.46
N ALA A 222 5.31 -3.86 -10.63
CA ALA A 222 6.53 -3.41 -9.98
C ALA A 222 7.07 -4.45 -8.98
N SER A 223 6.21 -5.05 -8.17
CA SER A 223 6.60 -6.11 -7.21
C SER A 223 7.02 -7.40 -7.92
N VAL A 224 6.35 -7.76 -9.01
CA VAL A 224 6.72 -8.90 -9.88
C VAL A 224 8.08 -8.67 -10.51
N LEU A 225 8.32 -7.50 -11.10
CA LEU A 225 9.61 -7.13 -11.68
C LEU A 225 10.75 -7.24 -10.65
N LEU A 226 10.57 -6.66 -9.46
CA LEU A 226 11.58 -6.71 -8.40
C LEU A 226 11.82 -8.15 -7.91
N ALA A 227 10.78 -8.99 -7.84
CA ALA A 227 10.92 -10.38 -7.48
C ALA A 227 11.71 -11.16 -8.57
N GLN A 228 11.42 -10.95 -9.84
CA GLN A 228 12.16 -11.56 -10.95
C GLN A 228 13.62 -11.13 -10.97
N LEU A 229 13.91 -9.85 -10.77
CA LEU A 229 15.27 -9.32 -10.68
C LEU A 229 16.04 -9.92 -9.50
N TYR A 230 15.40 -10.11 -8.35
CA TYR A 230 15.97 -10.77 -7.19
C TYR A 230 16.25 -12.25 -7.45
N MET A 231 15.29 -12.99 -8.00
CA MET A 231 15.42 -14.40 -8.35
C MET A 231 16.50 -14.62 -9.41
N GLY A 232 16.64 -13.69 -10.36
CA GLY A 232 17.70 -13.67 -11.37
C GLY A 232 19.08 -13.22 -10.86
N GLY A 233 19.19 -12.82 -9.58
CA GLY A 233 20.45 -12.37 -8.98
C GLY A 233 20.90 -10.97 -9.41
N ALA A 234 20.05 -10.20 -10.10
CA ALA A 234 20.37 -8.84 -10.56
C ALA A 234 20.33 -7.81 -9.43
N ILE A 235 19.56 -8.05 -8.38
CA ILE A 235 19.46 -7.17 -7.21
C ILE A 235 19.68 -7.93 -5.89
N THR A 236 20.15 -7.21 -4.89
CA THR A 236 20.36 -7.76 -3.54
C THR A 236 19.04 -7.97 -2.80
N PHE A 237 19.04 -8.80 -1.76
CA PHE A 237 17.89 -8.99 -0.87
C PHE A 237 17.46 -7.66 -0.21
N GLY A 238 18.41 -6.81 0.19
CA GLY A 238 18.13 -5.49 0.74
C GLY A 238 17.41 -4.58 -0.25
N SER A 239 17.80 -4.60 -1.52
CA SER A 239 17.14 -3.84 -2.58
C SER A 239 15.75 -4.36 -2.89
N PHE A 240 15.60 -5.67 -2.95
CA PHE A 240 14.30 -6.31 -3.11
C PHE A 240 13.37 -5.96 -1.95
N PHE A 241 13.85 -6.05 -0.71
CA PHE A 241 13.11 -5.67 0.48
C PHE A 241 12.68 -4.20 0.44
N ALA A 242 13.61 -3.28 0.08
CA ALA A 242 13.31 -1.85 -0.04
C ALA A 242 12.19 -1.58 -1.03
N GLY A 243 12.23 -2.18 -2.19
CA GLY A 243 11.20 -2.03 -3.22
C GLY A 243 9.85 -2.57 -2.76
N LEU A 244 9.83 -3.73 -2.09
CA LEU A 244 8.59 -4.30 -1.56
C LEU A 244 8.05 -3.58 -0.32
N CYS A 245 8.86 -2.87 0.47
CA CYS A 245 8.37 -2.00 1.54
C CYS A 245 7.53 -0.85 0.98
N TYR A 246 7.75 -0.50 -0.27
CA TYR A 246 6.94 0.43 -1.03
C TYR A 246 5.74 -0.22 -1.72
N GLY A 247 5.67 -1.54 -1.71
CA GLY A 247 4.62 -2.32 -2.35
C GLY A 247 3.20 -2.08 -1.79
N ALA A 248 2.95 -0.84 -1.28
CA ALA A 248 1.61 -0.36 -1.01
C ALA A 248 0.72 -0.42 -2.26
N GLY A 249 1.34 -0.67 -3.42
CA GLY A 249 0.68 -0.91 -4.68
C GLY A 249 -0.40 0.13 -4.94
N ILE A 250 -1.59 -0.37 -5.22
CA ILE A 250 -2.80 0.42 -5.46
C ILE A 250 -3.21 1.24 -4.24
N GLY A 251 -2.89 0.82 -3.01
CA GLY A 251 -3.23 1.56 -1.79
C GLY A 251 -2.69 2.99 -1.77
N LEU A 252 -1.50 3.22 -2.32
CA LEU A 252 -0.95 4.57 -2.44
C LEU A 252 -1.73 5.42 -3.46
N ALA A 253 -2.11 4.84 -4.61
CA ALA A 253 -2.93 5.53 -5.60
C ALA A 253 -4.31 5.89 -5.03
N VAL A 254 -4.93 4.97 -4.29
CA VAL A 254 -6.18 5.22 -3.58
C VAL A 254 -6.02 6.32 -2.56
N LEU A 255 -4.94 6.33 -1.76
CA LEU A 255 -4.65 7.41 -0.80
C LEU A 255 -4.63 8.79 -1.46
N TRP A 256 -3.94 8.90 -2.61
CA TRP A 256 -3.88 10.16 -3.34
C TRP A 256 -5.22 10.59 -3.94
N ARG A 257 -6.13 9.64 -4.17
CA ARG A 257 -7.47 9.93 -4.68
C ARG A 257 -8.45 10.32 -3.57
N VAL A 258 -8.45 9.58 -2.44
CA VAL A 258 -9.50 9.74 -1.40
C VAL A 258 -9.14 10.73 -0.31
N ASN A 259 -7.84 10.95 -0.02
CA ASN A 259 -7.44 11.93 1.00
C ASN A 259 -7.21 13.31 0.35
N PRO A 260 -8.00 14.33 0.71
CA PRO A 260 -7.91 15.66 0.08
C PRO A 260 -6.64 16.43 0.45
N SER A 261 -5.95 16.04 1.53
CA SER A 261 -4.74 16.72 2.00
C SER A 261 -3.48 16.27 1.25
N TRP A 262 -3.10 16.98 0.17
CA TRP A 262 -1.89 16.68 -0.58
C TRP A 262 -0.60 16.68 0.27
N LYS A 263 -0.53 17.49 1.35
CA LYS A 263 0.62 17.54 2.27
C LYS A 263 0.77 16.26 3.06
N GLN A 264 -0.33 15.68 3.51
CA GLN A 264 -0.34 14.39 4.22
C GLN A 264 0.04 13.26 3.25
N ASN A 265 -0.49 13.27 2.03
CA ASN A 265 -0.18 12.28 1.01
C ASN A 265 1.31 12.32 0.65
N LEU A 266 1.87 13.50 0.43
CA LEU A 266 3.29 13.66 0.14
C LEU A 266 4.17 13.23 1.33
N PHE A 267 3.77 13.58 2.54
CA PHE A 267 4.47 13.18 3.77
C PHE A 267 4.49 11.66 3.92
N MET A 268 3.34 10.98 3.75
CA MET A 268 3.25 9.52 3.83
C MET A 268 4.07 8.84 2.73
N THR A 269 4.00 9.35 1.51
CA THR A 269 4.79 8.85 0.38
C THR A 269 6.29 8.98 0.65
N GLY A 270 6.73 10.14 1.10
CA GLY A 270 8.14 10.40 1.44
C GLY A 270 8.62 9.55 2.62
N LEU A 271 7.79 9.38 3.64
CA LEU A 271 8.12 8.58 4.82
C LEU A 271 8.25 7.09 4.47
N LEU A 272 7.35 6.57 3.65
CA LEU A 272 7.47 5.22 3.09
C LEU A 272 8.79 5.04 2.36
N TRP A 273 9.12 5.94 1.43
CA TRP A 273 10.38 5.87 0.68
C TRP A 273 11.59 5.90 1.60
N PHE A 274 11.59 6.77 2.59
CA PHE A 274 12.67 6.88 3.57
C PHE A 274 12.80 5.59 4.39
N CYS A 275 11.71 5.09 4.95
CA CYS A 275 11.72 3.85 5.75
C CYS A 275 12.18 2.65 4.91
N GLY A 276 11.62 2.45 3.71
CA GLY A 276 11.99 1.35 2.83
C GLY A 276 13.46 1.40 2.42
N THR A 277 13.96 2.59 2.05
CA THR A 277 15.37 2.80 1.68
C THR A 277 16.30 2.52 2.87
N CYS A 278 16.02 3.07 4.05
CA CYS A 278 16.84 2.85 5.24
C CYS A 278 16.87 1.37 5.62
N CYS A 279 15.73 0.69 5.65
CA CYS A 279 15.65 -0.73 5.94
C CYS A 279 16.41 -1.56 4.89
N GLY A 280 16.28 -1.23 3.62
CA GLY A 280 16.97 -1.93 2.54
C GLY A 280 18.49 -1.79 2.61
N ILE A 281 19.00 -0.58 2.88
CA ILE A 281 20.44 -0.35 3.06
C ILE A 281 20.94 -1.13 4.27
N LEU A 282 20.22 -1.10 5.41
CA LEU A 282 20.62 -1.89 6.59
C LEU A 282 20.68 -3.39 6.29
N LEU A 283 19.69 -3.93 5.59
CA LEU A 283 19.65 -5.35 5.22
C LEU A 283 20.73 -5.73 4.20
N GLN A 284 21.13 -4.82 3.34
CA GLN A 284 22.24 -5.06 2.38
C GLN A 284 23.57 -5.30 3.09
N TRP A 285 23.73 -4.81 4.33
CA TRP A 285 24.94 -5.02 5.14
C TRP A 285 24.87 -6.26 6.02
N VAL A 286 23.66 -6.78 6.31
CA VAL A 286 23.45 -7.85 7.29
C VAL A 286 23.18 -9.19 6.61
N VAL A 287 22.53 -9.19 5.45
CA VAL A 287 22.07 -10.38 4.72
C VAL A 287 22.75 -10.50 3.36
#